data_7013037e6fc584040b83664b178aeba5
#
_entry.id   7013037e6fc584040b83664b178aeba5
#
_cell.length_a   1.000
_cell.length_b   1.000
_cell.length_c   1.000
_cell.angle_alpha   90.00
_cell.angle_beta   90.00
_cell.angle_gamma   90.00
#
_symmetry.space_group_name_H-M   'P 1'
#
loop_
_entity.id
_entity.type
_entity.pdbx_description
1 polymer ?
#
loop_
_entity_poly.entity_id
_entity_poly.type
_entity_poly.pdbx_seq_one_letter_code
_entity_poly.pdbx_strand_id
1 'polypeptide(L)'
;MKLFNTDKGIMPEFIEQLKTYSARGRDPREFVITVAYYALVKKEKYEIKGGDDARNAQWFSLGRLPELAFDHQEIIEVAFERLQQIVHFEPIVFHLLNKESFTMPQLHHIYKAILMPPEGSNIANDRRNFMKKMLALGYVRKTGEIVRGTSNRPPELYRFDEKKYWEVKKMGKRLEF
;
A
#
# COMPACT_ATOMS: atom_id res chain seq x y z
N MET A 1 -15.94 -4.54 -13.16
CA MET A 1 -15.67 -3.41 -12.25
C MET A 1 -14.43 -2.68 -12.76
N LYS A 2 -14.57 -1.52 -13.38
CA LYS A 2 -13.43 -0.65 -13.71
C LYS A 2 -13.10 0.15 -12.45
N LEU A 3 -12.12 -0.29 -11.69
CA LEU A 3 -11.62 0.42 -10.49
C LEU A 3 -10.88 1.72 -10.84
N PHE A 4 -10.46 1.88 -12.09
CA PHE A 4 -9.77 3.08 -12.57
C PHE A 4 -10.31 3.46 -13.94
N ASN A 5 -10.98 4.62 -14.00
CA ASN A 5 -11.24 5.26 -15.26
C ASN A 5 -9.94 5.97 -15.71
N THR A 6 -9.25 5.38 -16.69
CA THR A 6 -8.01 5.91 -17.27
C THR A 6 -8.23 7.16 -18.11
N ASP A 7 -9.46 7.61 -18.30
CA ASP A 7 -9.81 8.75 -19.17
C ASP A 7 -9.26 10.09 -18.65
N LYS A 8 -8.69 10.14 -17.46
CA LYS A 8 -8.04 11.35 -16.91
C LYS A 8 -6.51 11.26 -16.78
N GLY A 9 -5.87 10.25 -17.36
CA GLY A 9 -4.41 10.21 -17.50
C GLY A 9 -3.60 10.07 -16.21
N ILE A 10 -4.23 9.79 -15.06
CA ILE A 10 -3.53 9.58 -13.79
C ILE A 10 -3.23 8.09 -13.65
N MET A 11 -1.99 7.72 -13.96
CA MET A 11 -1.50 6.36 -13.73
C MET A 11 -1.11 6.17 -12.27
N PRO A 12 -1.51 5.07 -11.62
CA PRO A 12 -1.04 4.73 -10.28
C PRO A 12 0.48 4.54 -10.30
N GLU A 13 1.16 4.97 -9.23
CA GLU A 13 2.61 4.79 -9.09
C GLU A 13 3.01 3.31 -8.93
N PHE A 14 2.07 2.47 -8.52
CA PHE A 14 2.23 1.02 -8.43
C PHE A 14 0.93 0.33 -8.86
N ILE A 15 1.05 -0.61 -9.78
CA ILE A 15 -0.03 -1.50 -10.23
C ILE A 15 0.56 -2.88 -10.51
N GLU A 16 -0.12 -3.93 -10.05
CA GLU A 16 0.28 -5.32 -10.29
C GLU A 16 -0.95 -6.15 -10.65
N GLN A 17 -0.78 -7.09 -11.58
CA GLN A 17 -1.80 -8.08 -11.83
C GLN A 17 -1.88 -9.03 -10.64
N LEU A 18 -3.08 -9.20 -10.11
CA LEU A 18 -3.32 -10.09 -8.99
C LEU A 18 -3.47 -11.54 -9.46
N LYS A 19 -4.56 -11.82 -10.16
CA LYS A 19 -4.94 -13.17 -10.59
C LYS A 19 -6.00 -13.10 -11.68
N THR A 20 -6.09 -14.15 -12.49
CA THR A 20 -7.21 -14.37 -13.40
C THR A 20 -8.25 -15.26 -12.73
N TYR A 21 -9.50 -14.83 -12.75
CA TYR A 21 -10.65 -15.55 -12.21
C TYR A 21 -11.51 -16.06 -13.35
N SER A 22 -11.60 -17.37 -13.51
CA SER A 22 -12.29 -18.04 -14.63
C SER A 22 -13.15 -19.23 -14.19
N ALA A 23 -13.44 -19.35 -12.90
CA ALA A 23 -14.28 -20.42 -12.40
C ALA A 23 -15.71 -20.31 -13.00
N ARG A 24 -16.30 -21.44 -13.42
CA ARG A 24 -17.68 -21.48 -13.86
C ARG A 24 -18.62 -21.17 -12.69
N GLY A 25 -19.65 -20.37 -12.94
CA GLY A 25 -20.65 -20.00 -11.93
C GLY A 25 -20.23 -18.88 -10.98
N ARG A 26 -19.06 -18.28 -11.15
CA ARG A 26 -18.64 -17.09 -10.38
C ARG A 26 -19.54 -15.87 -10.63
N ASP A 27 -20.06 -15.75 -11.86
CA ASP A 27 -21.13 -14.84 -12.23
C ASP A 27 -22.33 -15.71 -12.69
N PRO A 28 -23.50 -15.60 -12.04
CA PRO A 28 -24.67 -16.42 -12.40
C PRO A 28 -25.30 -16.06 -13.75
N ARG A 29 -24.93 -14.91 -14.32
CA ARG A 29 -25.53 -14.40 -15.55
C ARG A 29 -24.89 -15.02 -16.79
N GLU A 30 -23.56 -15.21 -16.77
CA GLU A 30 -22.83 -15.73 -17.92
C GLU A 30 -21.42 -16.22 -17.51
N PHE A 31 -20.72 -16.87 -18.44
CA PHE A 31 -19.33 -17.24 -18.25
C PHE A 31 -18.43 -16.02 -18.46
N VAL A 32 -17.89 -15.48 -17.36
CA VAL A 32 -17.03 -14.30 -17.36
C VAL A 32 -15.62 -14.66 -16.90
N ILE A 33 -14.62 -14.22 -17.65
CA ILE A 33 -13.21 -14.25 -17.23
C ILE A 33 -12.81 -12.85 -16.79
N THR A 34 -12.29 -12.72 -15.57
CA THR A 34 -11.83 -11.45 -15.00
C THR A 34 -10.34 -11.52 -14.72
N VAL A 35 -9.58 -10.57 -15.26
CA VAL A 35 -8.20 -10.34 -14.86
C VAL A 35 -8.19 -9.21 -13.83
N ALA A 36 -7.91 -9.55 -12.58
CA ALA A 36 -7.88 -8.58 -11.49
C ALA A 36 -6.50 -7.94 -11.36
N TYR A 37 -6.49 -6.65 -11.10
CA TYR A 37 -5.31 -5.85 -10.77
C TYR A 37 -5.55 -5.12 -9.46
N TYR A 38 -4.49 -4.87 -8.71
CA TYR A 38 -4.53 -3.94 -7.60
C TYR A 38 -3.49 -2.83 -7.78
N ALA A 39 -3.78 -1.66 -7.23
CA ALA A 39 -2.93 -0.50 -7.35
C ALA A 39 -2.83 0.24 -6.02
N LEU A 40 -1.67 0.82 -5.73
CA LEU A 40 -1.46 1.69 -4.59
C LEU A 40 -1.53 3.14 -5.04
N VAL A 41 -2.39 3.91 -4.40
CA VAL A 41 -2.62 5.31 -4.74
C VAL A 41 -2.67 6.17 -3.49
N LYS A 42 -2.21 7.41 -3.59
CA LYS A 42 -2.38 8.43 -2.55
C LYS A 42 -3.77 9.02 -2.68
N LYS A 43 -4.61 8.83 -1.65
CA LYS A 43 -6.02 9.27 -1.65
C LYS A 43 -6.18 10.72 -2.08
N GLU A 44 -5.27 11.58 -1.68
CA GLU A 44 -5.30 13.03 -1.94
C GLU A 44 -5.09 13.38 -3.42
N LYS A 45 -4.48 12.46 -4.20
CA LYS A 45 -4.24 12.66 -5.63
C LYS A 45 -5.43 12.27 -6.52
N TYR A 46 -6.45 11.64 -5.94
CA TYR A 46 -7.55 11.07 -6.71
C TYR A 46 -8.90 11.63 -6.27
N GLU A 47 -9.52 12.39 -7.16
CA GLU A 47 -10.95 12.66 -7.05
C GLU A 47 -11.72 11.43 -7.52
N ILE A 48 -12.52 10.86 -6.62
CA ILE A 48 -13.40 9.76 -6.98
C ILE A 48 -14.64 10.33 -7.66
N LYS A 49 -14.83 9.95 -8.91
CA LYS A 49 -16.06 10.24 -9.66
C LYS A 49 -16.66 8.92 -10.11
N GLY A 50 -17.98 8.76 -9.97
CA GLY A 50 -18.72 7.66 -10.56
C GLY A 50 -18.46 7.63 -12.08
N GLY A 51 -18.26 6.43 -12.64
CA GLY A 51 -18.16 6.20 -14.08
C GLY A 51 -19.47 5.66 -14.65
N ASP A 52 -19.47 5.30 -15.94
CA ASP A 52 -20.64 4.82 -16.65
C ASP A 52 -21.29 3.58 -16.00
N ASP A 53 -20.47 2.71 -15.41
CA ASP A 53 -20.92 1.45 -14.78
C ASP A 53 -21.12 1.56 -13.26
N ALA A 54 -20.71 2.68 -12.62
CA ALA A 54 -20.79 2.87 -11.18
C ALA A 54 -21.40 4.25 -10.86
N ARG A 55 -22.63 4.27 -10.40
CA ARG A 55 -23.35 5.50 -10.04
C ARG A 55 -22.65 6.30 -8.95
N ASN A 56 -21.99 5.62 -8.01
CA ASN A 56 -21.25 6.22 -6.90
C ASN A 56 -19.94 5.48 -6.68
N ALA A 57 -18.85 6.25 -6.58
CA ALA A 57 -17.56 5.73 -6.13
C ALA A 57 -17.16 6.42 -4.83
N GLN A 58 -16.68 5.65 -3.86
CA GLN A 58 -16.26 6.19 -2.55
C GLN A 58 -15.14 5.33 -1.94
N TRP A 59 -14.41 5.92 -1.00
CA TRP A 59 -13.40 5.20 -0.24
C TRP A 59 -14.03 4.41 0.90
N PHE A 60 -13.66 3.14 1.00
CA PHE A 60 -14.06 2.28 2.10
C PHE A 60 -12.84 1.85 2.92
N SER A 61 -13.02 1.68 4.21
CA SER A 61 -12.10 0.93 5.04
C SER A 61 -12.27 -0.57 4.74
N LEU A 62 -11.18 -1.34 4.68
CA LEU A 62 -11.23 -2.79 4.47
C LEU A 62 -12.10 -3.51 5.51
N GLY A 63 -12.10 -3.04 6.76
CA GLY A 63 -12.95 -3.60 7.82
C GLY A 63 -14.42 -3.16 7.77
N ARG A 64 -14.84 -2.34 6.79
CA ARG A 64 -16.20 -1.81 6.65
C ARG A 64 -16.62 -1.78 5.18
N LEU A 65 -16.34 -2.86 4.47
CA LEU A 65 -16.83 -3.02 3.10
C LEU A 65 -18.33 -3.29 3.12
N PRO A 66 -19.10 -2.75 2.14
CA PRO A 66 -20.49 -3.16 1.94
C PRO A 66 -20.53 -4.59 1.44
N GLU A 67 -21.72 -5.17 1.42
CA GLU A 67 -21.95 -6.43 0.70
C GLU A 67 -21.56 -6.26 -0.77
N LEU A 68 -20.71 -7.15 -1.26
CA LEU A 68 -20.17 -7.10 -2.61
C LEU A 68 -20.83 -8.17 -3.49
N ALA A 69 -20.96 -7.86 -4.78
CA ALA A 69 -21.51 -8.79 -5.73
C ALA A 69 -20.52 -9.94 -6.02
N PHE A 70 -21.07 -11.13 -6.23
CA PHE A 70 -20.35 -12.32 -6.70
C PHE A 70 -19.16 -12.69 -5.81
N ASP A 71 -17.98 -12.88 -6.43
CA ASP A 71 -16.72 -13.23 -5.78
C ASP A 71 -15.83 -12.01 -5.47
N HIS A 72 -16.37 -10.78 -5.54
CA HIS A 72 -15.57 -9.57 -5.34
C HIS A 72 -14.99 -9.46 -3.94
N GLN A 73 -15.64 -10.02 -2.93
CA GLN A 73 -15.11 -10.10 -1.57
C GLN A 73 -13.80 -10.92 -1.54
N GLU A 74 -13.81 -12.11 -2.15
CA GLU A 74 -12.63 -12.97 -2.26
C GLU A 74 -11.49 -12.26 -3.01
N ILE A 75 -11.82 -11.55 -4.10
CA ILE A 75 -10.82 -10.79 -4.89
C ILE A 75 -10.12 -9.75 -4.01
N ILE A 76 -10.85 -9.02 -3.16
CA ILE A 76 -10.28 -8.00 -2.27
C ILE A 76 -9.42 -8.66 -1.19
N GLU A 77 -9.87 -9.74 -0.60
CA GLU A 77 -9.12 -10.48 0.42
C GLU A 77 -7.80 -11.00 -0.13
N VAL A 78 -7.81 -11.64 -1.30
CA VAL A 78 -6.60 -12.12 -1.98
C VAL A 78 -5.65 -10.96 -2.34
N ALA A 79 -6.19 -9.81 -2.76
CA ALA A 79 -5.38 -8.63 -3.04
C ALA A 79 -4.70 -8.09 -1.78
N PHE A 80 -5.39 -8.10 -0.64
CA PHE A 80 -4.83 -7.65 0.61
C PHE A 80 -3.79 -8.63 1.17
N GLU A 81 -4.03 -9.93 1.09
CA GLU A 81 -3.04 -10.97 1.43
C GLU A 81 -1.77 -10.83 0.57
N ARG A 82 -1.93 -10.60 -0.72
CA ARG A 82 -0.81 -10.35 -1.63
C ARG A 82 -0.01 -9.12 -1.20
N LEU A 83 -0.69 -8.03 -0.83
CA LEU A 83 -0.05 -6.81 -0.33
C LEU A 83 0.73 -7.07 0.97
N GLN A 84 0.18 -7.84 1.91
CA GLN A 84 0.85 -8.23 3.14
C GLN A 84 2.11 -9.05 2.87
N GLN A 85 2.07 -9.95 1.89
CA GLN A 85 3.23 -10.75 1.51
C GLN A 85 4.33 -9.89 0.87
N ILE A 86 3.97 -9.08 -0.14
CA ILE A 86 4.96 -8.35 -0.95
C ILE A 86 5.64 -7.22 -0.16
N VAL A 87 4.99 -6.65 0.86
CA VAL A 87 5.55 -5.54 1.64
C VAL A 87 6.85 -5.87 2.36
N HIS A 88 7.12 -7.14 2.61
CA HIS A 88 8.39 -7.62 3.19
C HIS A 88 9.54 -7.64 2.18
N PHE A 89 9.24 -7.73 0.89
CA PHE A 89 10.23 -7.96 -0.17
C PHE A 89 10.39 -6.79 -1.11
N GLU A 90 9.35 -5.96 -1.26
CA GLU A 90 9.32 -4.84 -2.21
C GLU A 90 9.06 -3.51 -1.50
N PRO A 91 9.65 -2.40 -1.99
CA PRO A 91 9.54 -1.09 -1.35
C PRO A 91 8.23 -0.38 -1.70
N ILE A 92 7.15 -1.15 -1.88
CA ILE A 92 5.86 -0.65 -2.40
C ILE A 92 5.23 0.43 -1.54
N VAL A 93 5.50 0.43 -0.22
CA VAL A 93 4.97 1.44 0.71
C VAL A 93 5.47 2.85 0.40
N PHE A 94 6.65 2.99 -0.23
CA PHE A 94 7.20 4.29 -0.60
C PHE A 94 6.43 4.96 -1.75
N HIS A 95 5.60 4.21 -2.50
CA HIS A 95 4.66 4.80 -3.45
C HIS A 95 3.51 5.56 -2.76
N LEU A 96 3.23 5.25 -1.50
CA LEU A 96 2.24 5.95 -0.68
C LEU A 96 2.80 7.18 0.06
N LEU A 97 4.12 7.40 0.00
CA LEU A 97 4.81 8.51 0.65
C LEU A 97 5.42 9.48 -0.38
N ASN A 98 5.82 10.65 0.10
CA ASN A 98 6.77 11.46 -0.65
C ASN A 98 8.17 10.83 -0.45
N LYS A 99 8.73 10.23 -1.49
CA LYS A 99 10.01 9.49 -1.42
C LYS A 99 11.18 10.36 -0.95
N GLU A 100 11.13 11.66 -1.23
CA GLU A 100 12.19 12.60 -0.88
C GLU A 100 12.06 13.17 0.53
N SER A 101 10.85 13.12 1.11
CA SER A 101 10.58 13.77 2.39
C SER A 101 9.39 13.12 3.09
N PHE A 102 9.67 12.27 4.06
CA PHE A 102 8.66 11.65 4.92
C PHE A 102 9.17 11.53 6.36
N THR A 103 8.26 11.33 7.29
CA THR A 103 8.60 11.07 8.68
C THR A 103 8.55 9.58 8.99
N MET A 104 9.34 9.12 9.96
CA MET A 104 9.30 7.73 10.42
C MET A 104 7.92 7.31 10.96
N PRO A 105 7.16 8.17 11.67
CA PRO A 105 5.77 7.86 12.03
C PRO A 105 4.85 7.59 10.84
N GLN A 106 4.96 8.36 9.73
CA GLN A 106 4.18 8.11 8.52
C GLN A 106 4.50 6.74 7.93
N LEU A 107 5.79 6.42 7.77
CA LEU A 107 6.21 5.12 7.27
C LEU A 107 5.72 3.98 8.16
N HIS A 108 5.90 4.09 9.47
CA HIS A 108 5.43 3.11 10.45
C HIS A 108 3.91 2.90 10.40
N HIS A 109 3.14 3.99 10.25
CA HIS A 109 1.68 3.92 10.14
C HIS A 109 1.23 3.08 8.94
N ILE A 110 1.87 3.25 7.77
CA ILE A 110 1.55 2.48 6.57
C ILE A 110 1.86 0.99 6.77
N TYR A 111 3.05 0.66 7.29
CA TYR A 111 3.40 -0.73 7.59
C TYR A 111 2.42 -1.36 8.58
N LYS A 112 2.06 -0.64 9.65
CA LYS A 112 1.07 -1.11 10.61
C LYS A 112 -0.29 -1.35 9.99
N ALA A 113 -0.75 -0.45 9.10
CA ALA A 113 -2.03 -0.60 8.42
C ALA A 113 -2.07 -1.80 7.47
N ILE A 114 -0.96 -2.10 6.79
CA ILE A 114 -0.88 -3.25 5.87
C ILE A 114 -0.75 -4.56 6.64
N LEU A 115 0.17 -4.63 7.58
CA LEU A 115 0.47 -5.88 8.29
C LEU A 115 -0.60 -6.26 9.32
N MET A 116 -1.40 -5.28 9.78
CA MET A 116 -2.49 -5.50 10.75
C MET A 116 -2.09 -6.46 11.88
N PRO A 117 -0.96 -6.21 12.57
CA PRO A 117 -0.46 -7.13 13.57
C PRO A 117 -1.49 -7.32 14.68
N PRO A 118 -1.61 -8.53 15.26
CA PRO A 118 -2.48 -8.77 16.40
C PRO A 118 -2.23 -7.78 17.54
N GLU A 119 -3.27 -7.43 18.29
CA GLU A 119 -3.11 -6.63 19.49
C GLU A 119 -2.08 -7.28 20.42
N GLY A 120 -1.12 -6.49 20.89
CA GLY A 120 -0.04 -7.00 21.77
C GLY A 120 1.20 -7.54 21.02
N SER A 121 1.21 -7.60 19.69
CA SER A 121 2.43 -7.96 18.95
C SER A 121 3.49 -6.85 19.07
N ASN A 122 4.71 -7.21 19.48
CA ASN A 122 5.79 -6.25 19.73
C ASN A 122 6.36 -5.62 18.44
N ILE A 123 6.12 -6.21 17.28
CA ILE A 123 6.89 -5.89 16.06
C ILE A 123 6.40 -4.62 15.38
N ALA A 124 5.09 -4.48 15.21
CA ALA A 124 4.53 -3.27 14.59
C ALA A 124 4.08 -2.22 15.61
N ASN A 125 3.98 -2.58 16.90
CA ASN A 125 3.64 -1.64 17.97
C ASN A 125 4.88 -0.93 18.53
N ASP A 126 6.07 -1.52 18.44
CA ASP A 126 7.32 -0.89 18.89
C ASP A 126 7.91 0.02 17.79
N ARG A 127 7.49 1.28 17.82
CA ARG A 127 8.01 2.32 16.92
C ARG A 127 9.54 2.44 16.96
N ARG A 128 10.15 2.23 18.12
CA ARG A 128 11.60 2.34 18.28
C ARG A 128 12.33 1.20 17.57
N ASN A 129 11.83 -0.01 17.72
CA ASN A 129 12.38 -1.20 17.05
C ASN A 129 12.18 -1.14 15.54
N PHE A 130 10.99 -0.73 15.09
CA PHE A 130 10.71 -0.48 13.68
C PHE A 130 11.72 0.51 13.08
N MET A 131 11.91 1.66 13.71
CA MET A 131 12.87 2.68 13.26
C MET A 131 14.29 2.12 13.18
N LYS A 132 14.73 1.38 14.20
CA LYS A 132 16.05 0.75 14.22
C LYS A 132 16.25 -0.21 13.04
N LYS A 133 15.26 -1.06 12.76
CA LYS A 133 15.29 -2.01 11.63
C LYS A 133 15.33 -1.28 10.29
N MET A 134 14.47 -0.27 10.08
CA MET A 134 14.43 0.50 8.84
C MET A 134 15.75 1.21 8.55
N LEU A 135 16.37 1.82 9.57
CA LEU A 135 17.65 2.49 9.41
C LEU A 135 18.81 1.51 9.17
N ALA A 136 18.77 0.33 9.78
CA ALA A 136 19.80 -0.70 9.60
C ALA A 136 19.87 -1.23 8.14
N LEU A 137 18.78 -1.16 7.39
CA LEU A 137 18.75 -1.52 5.97
C LEU A 137 19.49 -0.51 5.08
N GLY A 138 19.66 0.74 5.53
CA GLY A 138 20.49 1.75 4.91
C GLY A 138 19.89 2.48 3.71
N TYR A 139 18.71 2.09 3.22
CA TYR A 139 18.00 2.76 2.13
C TYR A 139 16.98 3.80 2.59
N VAL A 140 16.73 3.88 3.90
CA VAL A 140 16.01 5.00 4.53
C VAL A 140 17.05 5.89 5.22
N ARG A 141 17.18 7.12 4.78
CA ARG A 141 18.22 8.04 5.23
C ARG A 141 17.63 9.32 5.78
N LYS A 142 18.26 9.88 6.83
CA LYS A 142 17.93 11.21 7.31
C LYS A 142 18.27 12.26 6.24
N THR A 143 17.39 13.25 6.08
CA THR A 143 17.66 14.41 5.22
C THR A 143 18.49 15.49 5.94
N GLY A 144 18.48 15.49 7.27
CA GLY A 144 19.02 16.56 8.11
C GLY A 144 17.98 17.66 8.40
N GLU A 145 16.77 17.55 7.83
CA GLU A 145 15.69 18.50 8.02
C GLU A 145 14.65 17.98 9.02
N ILE A 146 13.83 18.91 9.52
CA ILE A 146 12.72 18.63 10.44
C ILE A 146 11.42 19.20 9.90
N VAL A 147 10.28 18.68 10.34
CA VAL A 147 8.96 19.24 10.01
C VAL A 147 8.78 20.57 10.69
N ARG A 148 8.57 21.64 9.93
CA ARG A 148 8.31 22.99 10.47
C ARG A 148 6.89 23.11 11.00
N GLY A 149 6.70 23.97 12.03
CA GLY A 149 5.36 24.30 12.52
C GLY A 149 4.73 23.31 13.52
N THR A 150 5.49 22.34 14.01
CA THR A 150 5.04 21.44 15.09
C THR A 150 5.51 21.91 16.45
N SER A 151 4.62 21.84 17.46
CA SER A 151 4.74 22.59 18.70
C SER A 151 5.79 22.10 19.70
N ASN A 152 6.21 20.85 19.76
CA ASN A 152 7.10 20.40 20.83
C ASN A 152 8.43 19.81 20.31
N ARG A 153 8.42 18.61 19.78
CA ARG A 153 9.62 17.98 19.23
C ARG A 153 9.38 17.67 17.75
N PRO A 154 9.82 18.54 16.84
CA PRO A 154 9.56 18.35 15.42
C PRO A 154 10.16 17.03 14.92
N PRO A 155 9.38 16.22 14.17
CA PRO A 155 9.89 14.98 13.61
C PRO A 155 11.00 15.24 12.59
N GLU A 156 12.03 14.39 12.61
CA GLU A 156 13.05 14.36 11.57
C GLU A 156 12.46 13.88 10.25
N LEU A 157 12.95 14.43 9.15
CA LEU A 157 12.61 14.03 7.79
C LEU A 157 13.60 12.99 7.25
N TYR A 158 13.06 12.04 6.52
CA TYR A 158 13.79 10.95 5.90
C TYR A 158 13.48 10.91 4.41
N ARG A 159 14.38 10.31 3.64
CA ARG A 159 14.19 10.02 2.21
C ARG A 159 14.43 8.54 1.93
N PHE A 160 13.84 8.05 0.86
CA PHE A 160 14.07 6.72 0.32
C PHE A 160 15.19 6.78 -0.73
N ASP A 161 16.25 6.02 -0.50
CA ASP A 161 17.36 5.85 -1.46
C ASP A 161 17.11 4.58 -2.29
N GLU A 162 16.46 4.76 -3.42
CA GLU A 162 16.08 3.67 -4.31
C GLU A 162 17.31 2.90 -4.84
N LYS A 163 18.39 3.61 -5.18
CA LYS A 163 19.63 2.97 -5.63
C LYS A 163 20.18 2.05 -4.54
N LYS A 164 20.24 2.55 -3.31
CA LYS A 164 20.69 1.77 -2.16
C LYS A 164 19.79 0.58 -1.86
N TYR A 165 18.48 0.74 -2.04
CA TYR A 165 17.53 -0.37 -1.92
C TYR A 165 17.88 -1.53 -2.86
N TRP A 166 18.13 -1.26 -4.15
CA TRP A 166 18.47 -2.30 -5.12
C TRP A 166 19.81 -2.97 -4.82
N GLU A 167 20.80 -2.24 -4.28
CA GLU A 167 22.07 -2.83 -3.80
C GLU A 167 21.82 -3.81 -2.64
N VAL A 168 21.05 -3.39 -1.64
CA VAL A 168 20.71 -4.19 -0.45
C VAL A 168 19.91 -5.44 -0.83
N LYS A 169 18.95 -5.29 -1.74
CA LYS A 169 18.15 -6.40 -2.27
C LYS A 169 19.01 -7.44 -2.98
N LYS A 170 19.97 -7.01 -3.80
CA LYS A 170 20.94 -7.93 -4.47
C LYS A 170 21.80 -8.70 -3.47
N MET A 171 22.03 -8.17 -2.28
CA MET A 171 22.74 -8.86 -1.19
C MET A 171 21.85 -9.84 -0.40
N GLY A 172 20.61 -10.05 -0.82
CA GLY A 172 19.64 -10.91 -0.13
C GLY A 172 19.10 -10.37 1.18
N LYS A 173 19.38 -9.11 1.53
CA LYS A 173 18.82 -8.47 2.72
C LYS A 173 17.40 -8.00 2.47
N ARG A 174 16.52 -8.28 3.41
CA ARG A 174 15.11 -7.90 3.37
C ARG A 174 14.64 -7.38 4.72
N LEU A 175 13.51 -6.73 4.70
CA LEU A 175 12.85 -6.28 5.91
C LEU A 175 12.14 -7.48 6.57
N GLU A 176 12.63 -7.87 7.73
CA GLU A 176 12.03 -8.92 8.55
C GLU A 176 11.44 -8.29 9.81
N PHE A 177 10.16 -8.51 10.02
CA PHE A 177 9.45 -8.08 11.21
C PHE A 177 9.26 -9.22 12.19
#